data_81c07d1c6ead182aa06b6815729f7ccd
#
_entry.id   81c07d1c6ead182aa06b6815729f7ccd
#
_cell.length_a   1.000
_cell.length_b   1.000
_cell.length_c   1.000
_cell.angle_alpha   90.00
_cell.angle_beta   90.00
_cell.angle_gamma   90.00
#
_symmetry.space_group_name_H-M   'P 1'
#
loop_
_entity.id
_entity.type
_entity.pdbx_description
1 polymer ?
#
loop_
_entity_poly.entity_id
_entity_poly.type
_entity_poly.pdbx_seq_one_letter_code
_entity_poly.pdbx_strand_id
1 'polypeptide(L)'
;IGMYLNNHDYEVAGIAYDPEEALHLLKQQQPDFAVLDINLESEKTGIDIAAHINKHHFIPFIYLTSYSDKETLDKAKLTNPAGFIVKPFNEKTLYATIEIALANHAVQANKHVPVLSAEKVNTQLVTPLTEREFDVIKLMYDGKTNQQIAAELFIAMNTLKKHINNAYFKLDVTSRTTAVAKLRECMLN
;
A
#
# COMPACT_ATOMS: atom_id res chain seq x y z
N ILE A 1 -4.28 9.09 -15.85
CA ILE A 1 -3.68 8.82 -14.53
C ILE A 1 -2.44 7.93 -14.72
N GLY A 2 -2.56 6.78 -15.38
CA GLY A 2 -1.43 5.87 -15.57
C GLY A 2 -0.18 6.53 -16.16
N MET A 3 -0.32 7.44 -17.14
CA MET A 3 0.82 8.20 -17.68
C MET A 3 1.48 9.10 -16.62
N TYR A 4 0.70 9.72 -15.75
CA TYR A 4 1.24 10.57 -14.67
C TYR A 4 2.02 9.78 -13.64
N LEU A 5 1.55 8.58 -13.30
CA LEU A 5 2.19 7.73 -12.29
C LEU A 5 3.51 7.11 -12.80
N ASN A 6 3.57 6.72 -14.08
CA ASN A 6 4.79 6.17 -14.69
C ASN A 6 5.94 7.19 -14.82
N ASN A 7 5.66 8.50 -14.76
CA ASN A 7 6.69 9.55 -14.73
C ASN A 7 7.37 9.71 -13.36
N HIS A 8 6.83 9.08 -12.34
CA HIS A 8 7.34 9.03 -10.99
C HIS A 8 7.59 7.57 -10.62
N ASP A 9 8.31 7.29 -9.57
CA ASP A 9 8.74 5.94 -9.14
C ASP A 9 7.60 4.96 -8.78
N TYR A 10 6.42 5.11 -9.39
CA TYR A 10 5.26 4.24 -9.25
C TYR A 10 5.12 3.29 -10.43
N GLU A 11 4.81 2.05 -10.14
CA GLU A 11 4.41 1.06 -11.13
C GLU A 11 2.88 0.91 -11.09
N VAL A 12 2.24 1.06 -12.26
CA VAL A 12 0.80 0.86 -12.37
C VAL A 12 0.52 -0.62 -12.48
N ALA A 13 0.07 -1.23 -11.38
CA ALA A 13 -0.25 -2.64 -11.28
C ALA A 13 -1.44 -3.05 -12.17
N GLY A 14 -2.36 -2.13 -12.44
CA GLY A 14 -3.49 -2.36 -13.33
C GLY A 14 -4.47 -1.17 -13.34
N ILE A 15 -5.35 -1.17 -14.35
CA ILE A 15 -6.43 -0.19 -14.49
C ILE A 15 -7.72 -0.99 -14.67
N ALA A 16 -8.70 -0.75 -13.82
CA ALA A 16 -10.02 -1.36 -13.89
C ALA A 16 -11.05 -0.33 -14.38
N TYR A 17 -11.95 -0.77 -15.22
CA TYR A 17 -13.03 0.04 -15.77
C TYR A 17 -14.39 -0.26 -15.14
N ASP A 18 -14.49 -1.36 -14.40
CA ASP A 18 -15.66 -1.74 -13.63
C ASP A 18 -15.29 -2.33 -12.26
N PRO A 19 -16.23 -2.43 -11.32
CA PRO A 19 -15.97 -2.93 -9.97
C PRO A 19 -15.52 -4.40 -9.90
N GLU A 20 -15.95 -5.26 -10.80
CA GLU A 20 -15.57 -6.68 -10.78
C GLU A 20 -14.13 -6.86 -11.22
N GLU A 21 -13.74 -6.15 -12.27
CA GLU A 21 -12.34 -6.07 -12.72
C GLU A 21 -11.44 -5.50 -11.62
N ALA A 22 -11.89 -4.44 -10.93
CA ALA A 22 -11.15 -3.84 -9.81
C ALA A 22 -10.90 -4.85 -8.69
N LEU A 23 -11.93 -5.61 -8.27
CA LEU A 23 -11.80 -6.62 -7.24
C LEU A 23 -10.87 -7.77 -7.68
N HIS A 24 -10.92 -8.15 -8.96
CA HIS A 24 -10.03 -9.16 -9.51
C HIS A 24 -8.57 -8.71 -9.51
N LEU A 25 -8.30 -7.47 -9.96
CA LEU A 25 -6.96 -6.88 -9.95
C LEU A 25 -6.40 -6.72 -8.53
N LEU A 26 -7.22 -6.28 -7.58
CA LEU A 26 -6.82 -6.20 -6.16
C LEU A 26 -6.32 -7.54 -5.64
N LYS A 27 -7.01 -8.62 -5.99
CA LYS A 27 -6.64 -9.99 -5.57
C LYS A 27 -5.39 -10.51 -6.27
N GLN A 28 -5.26 -10.27 -7.58
CA GLN A 28 -4.15 -10.81 -8.37
C GLN A 28 -2.86 -10.01 -8.24
N GLN A 29 -2.97 -8.68 -8.31
CA GLN A 29 -1.80 -7.80 -8.37
C GLN A 29 -1.34 -7.33 -6.99
N GLN A 30 -2.21 -7.42 -5.97
CA GLN A 30 -1.91 -7.01 -4.59
C GLN A 30 -1.21 -5.63 -4.52
N PRO A 31 -1.83 -4.55 -5.05
CA PRO A 31 -1.21 -3.25 -5.11
C PRO A 31 -0.98 -2.68 -3.72
N ASP A 32 -0.02 -1.76 -3.59
CA ASP A 32 0.29 -1.07 -2.33
C ASP A 32 -0.58 0.19 -2.12
N PHE A 33 -1.30 0.62 -3.15
CA PHE A 33 -2.13 1.82 -3.15
C PHE A 33 -3.25 1.72 -4.20
N ALA A 34 -4.41 2.33 -3.92
CA ALA A 34 -5.50 2.40 -4.89
C ALA A 34 -5.98 3.84 -5.13
N VAL A 35 -6.32 4.14 -6.38
CA VAL A 35 -7.00 5.39 -6.78
C VAL A 35 -8.37 5.01 -7.29
N LEU A 36 -9.42 5.46 -6.61
CA LEU A 36 -10.80 5.06 -6.85
C LEU A 36 -11.62 6.25 -7.36
N ASP A 37 -12.31 6.09 -8.47
CA ASP A 37 -13.38 7.02 -8.82
C ASP A 37 -14.59 6.72 -7.94
N ILE A 38 -15.20 7.75 -7.34
CA ILE A 38 -16.42 7.58 -6.54
C ILE A 38 -17.57 7.15 -7.44
N ASN A 39 -17.73 7.82 -8.59
CA ASN A 39 -18.85 7.62 -9.51
C ASN A 39 -18.40 6.68 -10.64
N LEU A 40 -18.73 5.42 -10.51
CA LEU A 40 -18.67 4.45 -11.59
C LEU A 40 -20.05 4.36 -12.24
N GLU A 41 -20.10 4.24 -13.56
CA GLU A 41 -21.37 4.03 -14.30
C GLU A 41 -21.88 2.58 -14.13
N SER A 42 -22.06 2.15 -12.87
CA SER A 42 -22.46 0.79 -12.52
C SER A 42 -23.24 0.76 -11.21
N GLU A 43 -23.90 -0.37 -10.89
CA GLU A 43 -24.64 -0.54 -9.63
C GLU A 43 -23.72 -0.44 -8.39
N LYS A 44 -22.48 -0.93 -8.51
CA LYS A 44 -21.45 -0.78 -7.46
C LYS A 44 -20.63 0.47 -7.74
N THR A 45 -20.29 1.17 -6.69
CA THR A 45 -19.54 2.43 -6.71
C THR A 45 -18.09 2.22 -6.25
N GLY A 46 -17.25 3.24 -6.40
CA GLY A 46 -15.91 3.22 -5.79
C GLY A 46 -15.95 3.08 -4.27
N ILE A 47 -17.06 3.43 -3.62
CA ILE A 47 -17.27 3.27 -2.17
C ILE A 47 -17.35 1.77 -1.80
N ASP A 48 -18.01 0.96 -2.64
CA ASP A 48 -18.11 -0.48 -2.42
C ASP A 48 -16.74 -1.16 -2.57
N ILE A 49 -15.93 -0.71 -3.55
CA ILE A 49 -14.55 -1.17 -3.72
C ILE A 49 -13.71 -0.79 -2.48
N ALA A 50 -13.85 0.43 -1.98
CA ALA A 50 -13.15 0.89 -0.78
C ALA A 50 -13.53 0.08 0.46
N ALA A 51 -14.81 -0.27 0.64
CA ALA A 51 -15.27 -1.13 1.72
C ALA A 51 -14.63 -2.54 1.63
N HIS A 52 -14.47 -3.06 0.41
CA HIS A 52 -13.77 -4.33 0.16
C HIS A 52 -12.26 -4.22 0.51
N ILE A 53 -11.60 -3.14 0.10
CA ILE A 53 -10.20 -2.87 0.43
C ILE A 53 -10.00 -2.86 1.94
N ASN A 54 -10.83 -2.12 2.68
CA ASN A 54 -10.75 -2.04 4.13
C ASN A 54 -10.92 -3.40 4.83
N LYS A 55 -11.73 -4.29 4.24
CA LYS A 55 -12.00 -5.60 4.82
C LYS A 55 -10.93 -6.65 4.52
N HIS A 56 -10.28 -6.57 3.33
CA HIS A 56 -9.49 -7.68 2.82
C HIS A 56 -8.03 -7.33 2.48
N HIS A 57 -7.73 -6.07 2.21
CA HIS A 57 -6.41 -5.67 1.69
C HIS A 57 -5.64 -4.72 2.59
N PHE A 58 -6.33 -3.86 3.35
CA PHE A 58 -5.73 -2.90 4.29
C PHE A 58 -4.69 -1.96 3.67
N ILE A 59 -4.84 -1.64 2.38
CA ILE A 59 -4.00 -0.67 1.68
C ILE A 59 -4.62 0.73 1.73
N PRO A 60 -3.81 1.79 1.68
CA PRO A 60 -4.33 3.15 1.57
C PRO A 60 -4.93 3.38 0.18
N PHE A 61 -5.96 4.21 0.13
CA PHE A 61 -6.59 4.62 -1.11
C PHE A 61 -7.05 6.06 -1.05
N ILE A 62 -7.14 6.69 -2.21
CA ILE A 62 -7.74 8.01 -2.38
C ILE A 62 -8.92 7.96 -3.34
N TYR A 63 -9.83 8.91 -3.19
CA TYR A 63 -10.93 9.08 -4.12
C TYR A 63 -10.67 10.18 -5.13
N LEU A 64 -11.13 9.94 -6.36
CA LEU A 64 -11.37 10.97 -7.36
C LEU A 64 -12.86 11.32 -7.35
N THR A 65 -13.19 12.61 -7.31
CA THR A 65 -14.57 13.07 -7.24
C THR A 65 -14.82 14.27 -8.14
N SER A 66 -16.00 14.33 -8.75
CA SER A 66 -16.47 15.51 -9.52
C SER A 66 -17.23 16.51 -8.66
N TYR A 67 -17.08 16.49 -7.33
CA TYR A 67 -17.89 17.28 -6.41
C TYR A 67 -19.39 16.92 -6.52
N SER A 68 -19.69 15.65 -6.39
CA SER A 68 -21.07 15.18 -6.27
C SER A 68 -21.66 15.54 -4.90
N ASP A 69 -22.92 15.28 -4.73
CA ASP A 69 -23.71 15.62 -3.56
C ASP A 69 -23.04 15.28 -2.21
N LYS A 70 -23.49 15.99 -1.17
CA LYS A 70 -22.98 15.84 0.20
C LYS A 70 -23.17 14.42 0.74
N GLU A 71 -24.24 13.74 0.36
CA GLU A 71 -24.56 12.38 0.84
C GLU A 71 -23.52 11.36 0.38
N THR A 72 -23.15 11.40 -0.90
CA THR A 72 -22.10 10.54 -1.48
C THR A 72 -20.73 10.79 -0.81
N LEU A 73 -20.40 12.06 -0.57
CA LEU A 73 -19.16 12.42 0.12
C LEU A 73 -19.14 11.92 1.58
N ASP A 74 -20.26 12.02 2.28
CA ASP A 74 -20.36 11.55 3.66
C ASP A 74 -20.26 10.01 3.74
N LYS A 75 -20.84 9.27 2.79
CA LYS A 75 -20.64 7.83 2.65
C LYS A 75 -19.18 7.46 2.35
N ALA A 76 -18.53 8.19 1.43
CA ALA A 76 -17.13 7.98 1.09
C ALA A 76 -16.20 8.20 2.29
N LYS A 77 -16.45 9.20 3.13
CA LYS A 77 -15.69 9.46 4.36
C LYS A 77 -15.75 8.29 5.36
N LEU A 78 -16.86 7.58 5.43
CA LEU A 78 -17.02 6.43 6.33
C LEU A 78 -16.09 5.26 5.98
N THR A 79 -15.59 5.21 4.75
CA THR A 79 -14.59 4.22 4.33
C THR A 79 -13.15 4.58 4.73
N ASN A 80 -12.97 5.71 5.43
CA ASN A 80 -11.67 6.19 5.91
C ASN A 80 -10.59 6.30 4.81
N PRO A 81 -10.84 7.03 3.70
CA PRO A 81 -9.86 7.22 2.63
C PRO A 81 -8.68 8.04 3.12
N ALA A 82 -7.50 7.79 2.55
CA ALA A 82 -6.30 8.56 2.83
C ALA A 82 -6.30 9.97 2.20
N GLY A 83 -7.23 10.24 1.28
CA GLY A 83 -7.41 11.55 0.66
C GLY A 83 -8.50 11.59 -0.41
N PHE A 84 -8.75 12.80 -0.90
CA PHE A 84 -9.68 13.09 -1.99
C PHE A 84 -9.02 14.02 -3.01
N ILE A 85 -9.28 13.80 -4.29
CA ILE A 85 -8.89 14.69 -5.38
C ILE A 85 -10.13 15.09 -6.16
N VAL A 86 -10.34 16.38 -6.30
CA VAL A 86 -11.46 16.93 -7.08
C VAL A 86 -11.06 17.02 -8.55
N LYS A 87 -11.89 16.52 -9.44
CA LYS A 87 -11.75 16.67 -10.90
C LYS A 87 -12.23 18.06 -11.35
N PRO A 88 -11.52 18.72 -12.30
CA PRO A 88 -10.30 18.29 -12.95
C PRO A 88 -9.06 18.51 -12.08
N PHE A 89 -8.07 17.64 -12.20
CA PHE A 89 -6.80 17.71 -11.47
C PHE A 89 -5.60 17.62 -12.43
N ASN A 90 -4.44 18.02 -11.95
CA ASN A 90 -3.18 17.90 -12.66
C ASN A 90 -2.26 16.86 -12.00
N GLU A 91 -1.16 16.52 -12.71
CA GLU A 91 -0.16 15.56 -12.26
C GLU A 91 0.41 15.89 -10.87
N LYS A 92 0.72 17.17 -10.61
CA LYS A 92 1.30 17.62 -9.32
C LYS A 92 0.34 17.37 -8.16
N THR A 93 -0.94 17.65 -8.36
CA THR A 93 -1.98 17.42 -7.32
C THR A 93 -2.12 15.93 -7.03
N LEU A 94 -2.16 15.09 -8.07
CA LEU A 94 -2.26 13.64 -7.90
C LEU A 94 -1.05 13.09 -7.13
N TYR A 95 0.16 13.45 -7.57
CA TYR A 95 1.40 13.01 -6.93
C TYR A 95 1.49 13.44 -5.45
N ALA A 96 1.29 14.73 -5.18
CA ALA A 96 1.36 15.24 -3.81
C ALA A 96 0.33 14.56 -2.89
N THR A 97 -0.89 14.30 -3.39
CA THR A 97 -1.92 13.63 -2.59
C THR A 97 -1.55 12.18 -2.29
N ILE A 98 -0.99 11.45 -3.26
CA ILE A 98 -0.53 10.07 -3.06
C ILE A 98 0.61 10.02 -2.04
N GLU A 99 1.63 10.89 -2.17
CA GLU A 99 2.75 10.97 -1.23
C GLU A 99 2.29 11.22 0.22
N ILE A 100 1.38 12.19 0.39
CA ILE A 100 0.82 12.51 1.71
C ILE A 100 0.00 11.33 2.24
N ALA A 101 -0.81 10.69 1.41
CA ALA A 101 -1.63 9.55 1.78
C ALA A 101 -0.77 8.36 2.24
N LEU A 102 0.29 8.05 1.51
CA LEU A 102 1.25 6.99 1.86
C LEU A 102 1.99 7.31 3.17
N ALA A 103 2.46 8.55 3.33
CA ALA A 103 3.16 8.99 4.54
C ALA A 103 2.22 8.92 5.78
N ASN A 104 0.98 9.40 5.65
CA ASN A 104 0.00 9.34 6.73
C ASN A 104 -0.38 7.90 7.08
N HIS A 105 -0.56 7.03 6.08
CA HIS A 105 -0.86 5.62 6.30
C HIS A 105 0.28 4.93 7.06
N ALA A 106 1.53 5.19 6.69
CA ALA A 106 2.70 4.69 7.39
C ALA A 106 2.75 5.14 8.86
N VAL A 107 2.45 6.42 9.14
CA VAL A 107 2.40 6.96 10.51
C VAL A 107 1.26 6.34 11.33
N GLN A 108 0.09 6.16 10.74
CA GLN A 108 -1.05 5.52 11.44
C GLN A 108 -0.81 4.04 11.68
N ALA A 109 -0.23 3.34 10.72
CA ALA A 109 0.20 1.96 10.88
C ALA A 109 1.19 1.81 12.04
N ASN A 110 2.07 2.79 12.25
CA ASN A 110 3.08 2.77 13.31
C ASN A 110 2.55 3.10 14.72
N LYS A 111 1.37 3.72 14.86
CA LYS A 111 0.83 4.09 16.18
C LYS A 111 0.39 2.92 17.05
N HIS A 112 0.15 1.75 16.48
CA HIS A 112 -0.28 0.52 17.19
C HIS A 112 0.52 -0.73 16.79
N VAL A 113 1.70 -0.53 16.20
CA VAL A 113 2.50 -1.65 15.72
C VAL A 113 3.48 -2.07 16.82
N PRO A 114 3.45 -3.34 17.28
CA PRO A 114 4.47 -3.85 18.18
C PRO A 114 5.86 -3.66 17.59
N VAL A 115 6.84 -3.33 18.42
CA VAL A 115 8.24 -3.24 17.97
C VAL A 115 8.65 -4.57 17.34
N LEU A 116 9.11 -4.54 16.09
CA LEU A 116 9.50 -5.75 15.38
C LEU A 116 10.73 -6.38 16.05
N SER A 117 10.60 -7.62 16.48
CA SER A 117 11.68 -8.39 17.11
C SER A 117 12.21 -9.44 16.13
N ALA A 118 13.53 -9.41 15.87
CA ALA A 118 14.19 -10.40 15.03
C ALA A 118 14.02 -11.83 15.58
N GLU A 119 14.09 -11.97 16.88
CA GLU A 119 13.92 -13.25 17.56
C GLU A 119 12.53 -13.83 17.33
N LYS A 120 11.48 -13.02 17.57
CA LYS A 120 10.09 -13.46 17.38
C LYS A 120 9.79 -13.80 15.91
N VAL A 121 10.31 -13.03 14.95
CA VAL A 121 10.13 -13.32 13.53
C VAL A 121 10.84 -14.62 13.18
N ASN A 122 12.12 -14.76 13.56
CA ASN A 122 12.95 -15.90 13.16
C ASN A 122 12.51 -17.23 13.80
N THR A 123 11.88 -17.20 14.96
CA THR A 123 11.32 -18.43 15.58
C THR A 123 10.15 -19.02 14.81
N GLN A 124 9.48 -18.22 13.96
CA GLN A 124 8.34 -18.66 13.16
C GLN A 124 8.71 -19.02 11.72
N LEU A 125 9.98 -18.85 11.33
CA LEU A 125 10.45 -19.10 9.97
C LEU A 125 11.23 -20.42 9.90
N VAL A 126 11.02 -21.15 8.80
CA VAL A 126 11.82 -22.36 8.49
C VAL A 126 13.29 -21.99 8.25
N THR A 127 13.51 -20.85 7.56
CA THR A 127 14.85 -20.30 7.32
C THR A 127 14.90 -18.90 7.90
N PRO A 128 15.73 -18.64 8.93
CA PRO A 128 15.83 -17.34 9.55
C PRO A 128 16.26 -16.23 8.57
N LEU A 129 15.79 -15.03 8.81
CA LEU A 129 16.28 -13.82 8.14
C LEU A 129 17.72 -13.56 8.60
N THR A 130 18.58 -13.17 7.67
CA THR A 130 19.90 -12.62 8.01
C THR A 130 19.75 -11.23 8.62
N GLU A 131 20.77 -10.73 9.30
CA GLU A 131 20.80 -9.39 9.87
C GLU A 131 20.40 -8.31 8.83
N ARG A 132 20.99 -8.39 7.63
CA ARG A 132 20.70 -7.45 6.54
C ARG A 132 19.29 -7.56 5.97
N GLU A 133 18.77 -8.75 5.85
CA GLU A 133 17.37 -8.96 5.45
C GLU A 133 16.41 -8.43 6.51
N PHE A 134 16.75 -8.63 7.79
CA PHE A 134 15.95 -8.10 8.89
C PHE A 134 15.99 -6.56 8.93
N ASP A 135 17.15 -5.92 8.77
CA ASP A 135 17.27 -4.46 8.68
C ASP A 135 16.36 -3.89 7.58
N VAL A 136 16.39 -4.50 6.39
CA VAL A 136 15.54 -4.11 5.27
C VAL A 136 14.05 -4.25 5.59
N ILE A 137 13.66 -5.41 6.14
CA ILE A 137 12.25 -5.70 6.49
C ILE A 137 11.76 -4.80 7.62
N LYS A 138 12.61 -4.48 8.59
CA LYS A 138 12.29 -3.56 9.68
C LYS A 138 11.98 -2.16 9.16
N LEU A 139 12.83 -1.60 8.31
CA LEU A 139 12.59 -0.30 7.71
C LEU A 139 11.36 -0.30 6.79
N MET A 140 11.11 -1.42 6.10
CA MET A 140 9.89 -1.62 5.32
C MET A 140 8.65 -1.65 6.22
N TYR A 141 8.71 -2.32 7.34
CA TYR A 141 7.67 -2.40 8.37
C TYR A 141 7.38 -1.02 8.98
N ASP A 142 8.43 -0.20 9.17
CA ASP A 142 8.36 1.19 9.61
C ASP A 142 7.85 2.17 8.53
N GLY A 143 7.45 1.66 7.35
CA GLY A 143 6.81 2.42 6.29
C GLY A 143 7.78 3.14 5.33
N LYS A 144 9.08 2.91 5.40
CA LYS A 144 10.09 3.55 4.53
C LYS A 144 9.97 3.08 3.08
N THR A 145 10.09 3.98 2.12
CA THR A 145 10.19 3.62 0.69
C THR A 145 11.51 2.93 0.38
N ASN A 146 11.59 2.24 -0.75
CA ASN A 146 12.83 1.57 -1.16
C ASN A 146 14.01 2.56 -1.29
N GLN A 147 13.77 3.78 -1.77
CA GLN A 147 14.79 4.81 -1.84
C GLN A 147 15.29 5.22 -0.46
N GLN A 148 14.38 5.41 0.50
CA GLN A 148 14.73 5.72 1.88
C GLN A 148 15.50 4.59 2.54
N ILE A 149 15.08 3.33 2.33
CA ILE A 149 15.77 2.15 2.86
C ILE A 149 17.18 2.04 2.28
N ALA A 150 17.33 2.19 0.95
CA ALA A 150 18.64 2.13 0.31
C ALA A 150 19.58 3.22 0.81
N ALA A 151 19.07 4.44 0.99
CA ALA A 151 19.84 5.57 1.54
C ALA A 151 20.24 5.33 3.00
N GLU A 152 19.31 4.86 3.85
CA GLU A 152 19.54 4.66 5.28
C GLU A 152 20.51 3.51 5.55
N LEU A 153 20.46 2.45 4.74
CA LEU A 153 21.39 1.31 4.83
C LEU A 153 22.68 1.46 4.03
N PHE A 154 22.85 2.59 3.33
CA PHE A 154 24.01 2.88 2.46
C PHE A 154 24.27 1.78 1.42
N ILE A 155 23.23 1.27 0.76
CA ILE A 155 23.33 0.22 -0.27
C ILE A 155 22.72 0.68 -1.59
N ALA A 156 23.21 0.07 -2.69
CA ALA A 156 22.64 0.31 -4.02
C ALA A 156 21.23 -0.28 -4.12
N MET A 157 20.36 0.32 -4.95
CA MET A 157 18.99 -0.13 -5.16
C MET A 157 18.91 -1.60 -5.61
N ASN A 158 19.82 -2.06 -6.46
CA ASN A 158 19.87 -3.47 -6.90
C ASN A 158 20.20 -4.42 -5.75
N THR A 159 21.06 -4.00 -4.83
CA THR A 159 21.38 -4.76 -3.61
C THR A 159 20.17 -4.84 -2.68
N LEU A 160 19.47 -3.71 -2.51
CA LEU A 160 18.23 -3.66 -1.74
C LEU A 160 17.19 -4.63 -2.30
N LYS A 161 16.92 -4.58 -3.62
CA LYS A 161 15.96 -5.48 -4.27
C LYS A 161 16.30 -6.96 -4.03
N LYS A 162 17.59 -7.31 -4.04
CA LYS A 162 18.04 -8.67 -3.74
C LYS A 162 17.71 -9.07 -2.30
N HIS A 163 17.95 -8.19 -1.32
CA HIS A 163 17.61 -8.47 0.08
C HIS A 163 16.09 -8.56 0.28
N ILE A 164 15.30 -7.70 -0.37
CA ILE A 164 13.83 -7.77 -0.34
C ILE A 164 13.34 -9.13 -0.87
N ASN A 165 13.80 -9.54 -2.05
CA ASN A 165 13.39 -10.81 -2.65
C ASN A 165 13.75 -12.02 -1.78
N ASN A 166 14.95 -12.03 -1.19
CA ASN A 166 15.37 -13.09 -0.29
C ASN A 166 14.51 -13.13 0.98
N ALA A 167 14.20 -11.96 1.55
CA ALA A 167 13.33 -11.86 2.72
C ALA A 167 11.89 -12.32 2.40
N TYR A 168 11.34 -11.92 1.25
CA TYR A 168 10.02 -12.37 0.80
C TYR A 168 9.97 -13.89 0.63
N PHE A 169 10.98 -14.48 0.03
CA PHE A 169 11.08 -15.94 -0.10
C PHE A 169 11.05 -16.64 1.26
N LYS A 170 11.81 -16.14 2.25
CA LYS A 170 11.86 -16.71 3.60
C LYS A 170 10.57 -16.51 4.40
N LEU A 171 9.86 -15.39 4.17
CA LEU A 171 8.57 -15.06 4.78
C LEU A 171 7.39 -15.78 4.08
N ASP A 172 7.63 -16.42 2.95
CA ASP A 172 6.60 -17.01 2.07
C ASP A 172 5.54 -15.99 1.66
N VAL A 173 6.02 -14.86 1.11
CA VAL A 173 5.18 -13.73 0.65
C VAL A 173 5.66 -13.22 -0.71
N THR A 174 4.78 -12.53 -1.42
CA THR A 174 5.05 -12.06 -2.79
C THR A 174 5.01 -10.54 -2.94
N SER A 175 4.55 -9.81 -1.92
CA SER A 175 4.43 -8.36 -1.98
C SER A 175 4.81 -7.70 -0.65
N ARG A 176 5.05 -6.38 -0.71
CA ARG A 176 5.29 -5.55 0.48
C ARG A 176 4.14 -5.65 1.47
N THR A 177 2.91 -5.55 0.99
CA THR A 177 1.70 -5.56 1.82
C THR A 177 1.55 -6.88 2.56
N THR A 178 1.75 -8.01 1.87
CA THR A 178 1.71 -9.34 2.49
C THR A 178 2.87 -9.57 3.46
N ALA A 179 4.06 -9.02 3.17
CA ALA A 179 5.20 -9.06 4.08
C ALA A 179 4.90 -8.31 5.40
N VAL A 180 4.40 -7.08 5.31
CA VAL A 180 4.04 -6.30 6.51
C VAL A 180 2.92 -6.96 7.31
N ALA A 181 1.90 -7.53 6.65
CA ALA A 181 0.84 -8.28 7.32
C ALA A 181 1.39 -9.50 8.07
N LYS A 182 2.25 -10.30 7.41
CA LYS A 182 2.90 -11.46 8.02
C LYS A 182 3.75 -11.10 9.23
N LEU A 183 4.52 -10.02 9.14
CA LEU A 183 5.34 -9.53 10.25
C LEU A 183 4.49 -9.09 11.44
N ARG A 184 3.31 -8.48 11.20
CA ARG A 184 2.36 -8.13 12.27
C ARG A 184 1.81 -9.38 12.96
N GLU A 185 1.45 -10.41 12.21
CA GLU A 185 1.02 -11.69 12.79
C GLU A 185 2.10 -12.29 13.69
N CYS A 186 3.37 -12.26 13.26
CA CYS A 186 4.49 -12.74 14.06
C CYS A 186 4.66 -12.00 15.40
N MET A 187 4.21 -10.76 15.50
CA MET A 187 4.30 -9.97 16.75
C MET A 187 3.14 -10.19 17.68
N LEU A 188 1.99 -10.67 17.20
CA LEU A 188 0.77 -10.89 17.98
C LEU A 188 0.76 -12.28 18.64
N ASN A 189 1.53 -13.22 18.14
CA ASN A 189 1.74 -14.56 18.66
C ASN A 189 3.03 -14.63 19.50
#